data_58213a656c2d7da8cf50fb841c20cb4a
#
_entry.id   58213a656c2d7da8cf50fb841c20cb4a
#
_cell.length_a   1.000
_cell.length_b   1.000
_cell.length_c   1.000
_cell.angle_alpha   90.00
_cell.angle_beta   90.00
_cell.angle_gamma   90.00
#
_symmetry.space_group_name_H-M   'P 1'
#
loop_
_entity.id
_entity.type
_entity.pdbx_description
1 polymer ?
#
loop_
_entity_poly.entity_id
_entity_poly.type
_entity_poly.pdbx_seq_one_letter_code
_entity_poly.pdbx_strand_id
1 'polypeptide(L)'
;MPLLSIDRLSIAFGADKLLDGASFQLDPGERVCLIGRNGAGKTTLLRLLTGELHPDSGDIWRQPGLRIATLAQELPTDTAATVFEIVASGLEGLGNLLAEYHEAALQLTHDAAPESLQRVERLQHELEAREGWRWQQRVETVISRLQLPADTPLAELSGGWRRRTLLGRALVSDPDVLLLDEPTNHLDLETIQWLEEELLEFRGGLLFITHDRALLQRLATRLLELDRGMLTSWPGDYAAFVEKKTALLEIEARHNAKFDKNLAQEEVWIRQGIRARRTRNEGRVRALLALREEHRQRRQQ
;
A
#
# COMPACT_ATOMS: atom_id res chain seq x y z
N MET A 1 -13.11 14.13 8.52
CA MET A 1 -11.67 14.40 8.77
C MET A 1 -10.89 13.24 8.23
N PRO A 2 -9.80 13.46 7.53
CA PRO A 2 -8.99 12.37 7.00
C PRO A 2 -8.42 11.51 8.12
N LEU A 3 -8.23 10.22 7.86
CA LEU A 3 -7.52 9.30 8.75
C LEU A 3 -6.01 9.57 8.69
N LEU A 4 -5.53 9.85 7.48
CA LEU A 4 -4.12 10.05 7.18
C LEU A 4 -3.96 11.04 6.04
N SER A 5 -2.95 11.92 6.12
CA SER A 5 -2.58 12.80 5.02
C SER A 5 -1.07 12.92 4.89
N ILE A 6 -0.59 13.10 3.67
CA ILE A 6 0.79 13.49 3.38
C ILE A 6 0.79 14.83 2.65
N ASP A 7 1.75 15.67 3.00
CA ASP A 7 1.95 16.97 2.38
C ASP A 7 3.39 17.14 1.90
N ARG A 8 3.55 17.32 0.58
CA ARG A 8 4.83 17.56 -0.12
C ARG A 8 5.93 16.57 0.26
N LEU A 9 5.56 15.30 0.39
CA LEU A 9 6.47 14.24 0.78
C LEU A 9 7.48 13.95 -0.33
N SER A 10 8.77 13.94 0.04
CA SER A 10 9.85 13.60 -0.90
C SER A 10 10.79 12.58 -0.28
N ILE A 11 11.24 11.62 -1.09
CA ILE A 11 12.28 10.65 -0.75
C ILE A 11 13.05 10.26 -1.99
N ALA A 12 14.39 10.13 -1.84
CA ALA A 12 15.29 9.71 -2.90
C ALA A 12 16.21 8.58 -2.41
N PHE A 13 16.60 7.69 -3.31
CA PHE A 13 17.63 6.68 -3.10
C PHE A 13 18.77 6.94 -4.08
N GLY A 14 19.85 7.54 -3.57
CA GLY A 14 20.96 8.00 -4.40
C GLY A 14 20.54 9.15 -5.32
N ALA A 15 20.64 8.96 -6.64
CA ALA A 15 20.24 9.98 -7.62
C ALA A 15 18.76 9.91 -8.02
N ASP A 16 18.08 8.81 -7.69
CA ASP A 16 16.70 8.56 -8.14
C ASP A 16 15.70 9.04 -7.10
N LYS A 17 14.93 10.07 -7.46
CA LYS A 17 13.79 10.54 -6.65
C LYS A 17 12.61 9.60 -6.87
N LEU A 18 12.20 8.91 -5.80
CA LEU A 18 11.00 8.05 -5.84
C LEU A 18 9.71 8.84 -5.57
N LEU A 19 9.79 9.85 -4.69
CA LEU A 19 8.71 10.81 -4.44
C LEU A 19 9.29 12.22 -4.50
N ASP A 20 8.58 13.16 -5.14
CA ASP A 20 8.98 14.55 -5.30
C ASP A 20 7.78 15.47 -5.05
N GLY A 21 7.60 15.88 -3.79
CA GLY A 21 6.49 16.74 -3.38
C GLY A 21 5.10 16.06 -3.43
N ALA A 22 5.05 14.75 -3.18
CA ALA A 22 3.83 13.98 -3.22
C ALA A 22 2.85 14.39 -2.10
N SER A 23 1.58 14.59 -2.44
CA SER A 23 0.53 14.94 -1.47
C SER A 23 -0.75 14.15 -1.75
N PHE A 24 -1.35 13.57 -0.70
CA PHE A 24 -2.69 12.97 -0.76
C PHE A 24 -3.27 12.83 0.65
N GLN A 25 -4.55 12.51 0.73
CA GLN A 25 -5.23 12.17 1.98
C GLN A 25 -6.07 10.91 1.81
N LEU A 26 -6.29 10.20 2.90
CA LEU A 26 -7.14 9.01 2.97
C LEU A 26 -8.25 9.27 3.99
N ASP A 27 -9.49 9.18 3.53
CA ASP A 27 -10.68 9.38 4.36
C ASP A 27 -11.28 8.04 4.84
N PRO A 28 -12.09 8.04 5.93
CA PRO A 28 -12.78 6.84 6.38
C PRO A 28 -13.65 6.22 5.28
N GLY A 29 -13.60 4.90 5.14
CA GLY A 29 -14.38 4.16 4.15
C GLY A 29 -13.93 4.33 2.69
N GLU A 30 -12.89 5.12 2.42
CA GLU A 30 -12.30 5.16 1.08
C GLU A 30 -11.49 3.90 0.78
N ARG A 31 -11.59 3.47 -0.47
CA ARG A 31 -10.79 2.37 -1.03
C ARG A 31 -9.96 2.91 -2.18
N VAL A 32 -8.71 3.26 -1.85
CA VAL A 32 -7.77 3.90 -2.77
C VAL A 32 -6.83 2.86 -3.37
N CYS A 33 -6.84 2.72 -4.70
CA CYS A 33 -5.85 1.88 -5.38
C CYS A 33 -4.66 2.73 -5.82
N LEU A 34 -3.46 2.36 -5.36
CA LEU A 34 -2.20 2.98 -5.77
C LEU A 34 -1.65 2.27 -6.99
N ILE A 35 -1.64 2.96 -8.12
CA ILE A 35 -1.12 2.46 -9.39
C ILE A 35 0.16 3.19 -9.80
N GLY A 36 0.97 2.55 -10.63
CA GLY A 36 2.23 3.11 -11.14
C GLY A 36 3.15 2.01 -11.68
N ARG A 37 4.20 2.40 -12.39
CA ARG A 37 5.17 1.44 -12.95
C ARG A 37 5.88 0.65 -11.85
N ASN A 38 6.43 -0.53 -12.21
CA ASN A 38 7.30 -1.26 -11.28
C ASN A 38 8.55 -0.42 -10.98
N GLY A 39 8.93 -0.37 -9.69
CA GLY A 39 10.02 0.48 -9.24
C GLY A 39 9.68 1.96 -9.03
N ALA A 40 8.43 2.40 -9.29
CA ALA A 40 8.04 3.80 -9.11
C ALA A 40 8.02 4.28 -7.65
N GLY A 41 8.14 3.38 -6.66
CA GLY A 41 8.12 3.75 -5.24
C GLY A 41 6.81 3.46 -4.51
N LYS A 42 5.91 2.63 -5.08
CA LYS A 42 4.62 2.28 -4.47
C LYS A 42 4.79 1.65 -3.08
N THR A 43 5.57 0.57 -2.99
CA THR A 43 5.88 -0.11 -1.72
C THR A 43 6.62 0.82 -0.74
N THR A 44 7.51 1.69 -1.26
CA THR A 44 8.19 2.71 -0.45
C THR A 44 7.19 3.68 0.18
N LEU A 45 6.17 4.11 -0.56
CA LEU A 45 5.10 4.93 0.00
C LEU A 45 4.37 4.22 1.13
N LEU A 46 4.00 2.94 0.98
CA LEU A 46 3.37 2.17 2.07
C LEU A 46 4.27 2.13 3.31
N ARG A 47 5.59 1.89 3.14
CA ARG A 47 6.55 1.86 4.26
C ARG A 47 6.77 3.22 4.93
N LEU A 48 6.62 4.33 4.22
CA LEU A 48 6.57 5.68 4.79
C LEU A 48 5.30 5.87 5.64
N LEU A 49 4.17 5.36 5.15
CA LEU A 49 2.89 5.46 5.88
C LEU A 49 2.86 4.62 7.14
N THR A 50 3.57 3.50 7.20
CA THR A 50 3.73 2.69 8.43
C THR A 50 4.74 3.28 9.42
N GLY A 51 5.63 4.16 8.95
CA GLY A 51 6.73 4.70 9.74
C GLY A 51 7.99 3.84 9.74
N GLU A 52 8.03 2.76 8.92
CA GLU A 52 9.24 1.96 8.70
C GLU A 52 10.35 2.74 7.99
N LEU A 53 9.95 3.75 7.21
CA LEU A 53 10.86 4.67 6.55
C LEU A 53 10.51 6.11 6.94
N HIS A 54 11.52 6.98 6.93
CA HIS A 54 11.34 8.41 7.11
C HIS A 54 11.56 9.14 5.79
N PRO A 55 10.75 10.16 5.47
CA PRO A 55 10.93 10.96 4.28
C PRO A 55 12.13 11.90 4.43
N ASP A 56 12.71 12.33 3.30
CA ASP A 56 13.74 13.36 3.28
C ASP A 56 13.15 14.75 3.57
N SER A 57 11.91 14.99 3.13
CA SER A 57 11.16 16.22 3.40
C SER A 57 9.66 16.02 3.26
N GLY A 58 8.88 16.97 3.77
CA GLY A 58 7.41 16.89 3.85
C GLY A 58 6.92 16.25 5.13
N ASP A 59 5.61 16.24 5.32
CA ASP A 59 4.98 15.81 6.56
C ASP A 59 3.98 14.69 6.33
N ILE A 60 3.90 13.76 7.29
CA ILE A 60 2.89 12.72 7.38
C ILE A 60 2.05 12.98 8.62
N TRP A 61 0.81 13.41 8.42
CA TRP A 61 -0.14 13.56 9.51
C TRP A 61 -0.98 12.27 9.64
N ARG A 62 -1.15 11.81 10.87
CA ARG A 62 -2.02 10.68 11.23
C ARG A 62 -2.99 11.14 12.30
N GLN A 63 -4.23 10.73 12.20
CA GLN A 63 -5.21 10.96 13.26
C GLN A 63 -4.67 10.41 14.59
N PRO A 64 -4.79 11.15 15.72
CA PRO A 64 -4.37 10.65 17.03
C PRO A 64 -5.03 9.30 17.34
N GLY A 65 -4.22 8.30 17.71
CA GLY A 65 -4.69 6.96 18.00
C GLY A 65 -4.99 6.09 16.76
N LEU A 66 -4.65 6.56 15.55
CA LEU A 66 -4.85 5.80 14.32
C LEU A 66 -4.08 4.47 14.35
N ARG A 67 -4.81 3.39 14.13
CA ARG A 67 -4.24 2.04 14.00
C ARG A 67 -4.11 1.70 12.52
N ILE A 68 -2.87 1.50 12.09
CA ILE A 68 -2.55 1.10 10.71
C ILE A 68 -2.09 -0.34 10.73
N ALA A 69 -2.71 -1.19 9.92
CA ALA A 69 -2.24 -2.55 9.71
C ALA A 69 -1.80 -2.76 8.27
N THR A 70 -0.83 -3.66 8.09
CA THR A 70 -0.32 -4.06 6.78
C THR A 70 -0.50 -5.56 6.60
N LEU A 71 -0.86 -5.97 5.39
CA LEU A 71 -0.79 -7.38 5.02
C LEU A 71 0.65 -7.68 4.59
N ALA A 72 1.37 -8.45 5.40
CA ALA A 72 2.73 -8.85 5.09
C ALA A 72 2.80 -9.60 3.75
N GLN A 73 3.80 -9.27 2.92
CA GLN A 73 4.05 -9.98 1.66
C GLN A 73 4.72 -11.32 1.91
N GLU A 74 5.62 -11.37 2.88
CA GLU A 74 6.37 -12.57 3.25
C GLU A 74 5.67 -13.32 4.38
N LEU A 75 5.68 -14.64 4.27
CA LEU A 75 5.23 -15.50 5.34
C LEU A 75 6.23 -15.43 6.51
N PRO A 76 5.77 -15.52 7.76
CA PRO A 76 6.66 -15.68 8.90
C PRO A 76 7.62 -16.84 8.68
N THR A 77 8.88 -16.65 9.07
CA THR A 77 9.91 -17.71 8.98
C THR A 77 9.62 -18.87 9.92
N ASP A 78 8.93 -18.62 11.02
CA ASP A 78 8.47 -19.65 11.94
C ASP A 78 7.19 -20.30 11.42
N THR A 79 7.36 -21.39 10.69
CA THR A 79 6.28 -22.19 10.13
C THR A 79 5.67 -23.18 11.14
N ALA A 80 6.28 -23.36 12.32
CA ALA A 80 5.79 -24.21 13.38
C ALA A 80 4.68 -23.54 14.20
N ALA A 81 4.59 -22.20 14.18
CA ALA A 81 3.57 -21.45 14.88
C ALA A 81 2.17 -21.79 14.37
N THR A 82 1.21 -21.91 15.29
CA THR A 82 -0.19 -22.16 14.98
C THR A 82 -0.88 -20.93 14.39
N VAL A 83 -2.02 -21.13 13.76
CA VAL A 83 -2.86 -20.04 13.25
C VAL A 83 -3.23 -19.07 14.37
N PHE A 84 -3.57 -19.57 15.56
CA PHE A 84 -3.91 -18.74 16.71
C PHE A 84 -2.74 -17.83 17.09
N GLU A 85 -1.54 -18.38 17.21
CA GLU A 85 -0.32 -17.63 17.54
C GLU A 85 -0.01 -16.53 16.50
N ILE A 86 -0.14 -16.87 15.21
CA ILE A 86 0.07 -15.90 14.13
C ILE A 86 -0.97 -14.77 14.18
N VAL A 87 -2.25 -15.09 14.36
CA VAL A 87 -3.30 -14.06 14.46
C VAL A 87 -3.08 -13.20 15.70
N ALA A 88 -2.83 -13.82 16.87
CA ALA A 88 -2.57 -13.13 18.13
C ALA A 88 -1.33 -12.22 18.04
N SER A 89 -0.30 -12.59 17.27
CA SER A 89 0.90 -11.76 17.07
C SER A 89 0.62 -10.39 16.42
N GLY A 90 -0.56 -10.19 15.85
CA GLY A 90 -1.02 -8.87 15.38
C GLY A 90 -1.37 -7.88 16.51
N LEU A 91 -1.38 -8.35 17.77
CA LEU A 91 -1.63 -7.52 18.96
C LEU A 91 -0.31 -7.18 19.64
N GLU A 92 0.12 -5.92 19.50
CA GLU A 92 1.36 -5.45 20.14
C GLU A 92 1.31 -5.61 21.66
N GLY A 93 2.35 -6.25 22.22
CA GLY A 93 2.54 -6.40 23.67
C GLY A 93 1.66 -7.46 24.36
N LEU A 94 0.61 -7.98 23.70
CA LEU A 94 -0.29 -8.99 24.25
C LEU A 94 -0.29 -10.30 23.48
N GLY A 95 0.13 -10.27 22.21
CA GLY A 95 0.06 -11.45 21.34
C GLY A 95 0.76 -12.68 21.90
N ASN A 96 1.98 -12.53 22.40
CA ASN A 96 2.74 -13.64 23.01
C ASN A 96 2.06 -14.20 24.27
N LEU A 97 1.53 -13.34 25.13
CA LEU A 97 0.83 -13.76 26.34
C LEU A 97 -0.44 -14.56 26.01
N LEU A 98 -1.19 -14.12 25.01
CA LEU A 98 -2.38 -14.85 24.53
C LEU A 98 -2.01 -16.19 23.91
N ALA A 99 -0.94 -16.24 23.14
CA ALA A 99 -0.41 -17.46 22.55
C ALA A 99 0.02 -18.48 23.63
N GLU A 100 0.80 -18.03 24.60
CA GLU A 100 1.23 -18.86 25.74
C GLU A 100 0.06 -19.37 26.59
N TYR A 101 -0.95 -18.54 26.81
CA TYR A 101 -2.17 -18.94 27.52
C TYR A 101 -2.96 -19.99 26.71
N HIS A 102 -3.14 -19.78 25.43
CA HIS A 102 -3.85 -20.72 24.56
C HIS A 102 -3.14 -22.08 24.51
N GLU A 103 -1.82 -22.09 24.32
CA GLU A 103 -1.01 -23.31 24.36
C GLU A 103 -1.12 -24.02 25.70
N ALA A 104 -1.00 -23.28 26.84
CA ALA A 104 -1.09 -23.88 28.18
C ALA A 104 -2.50 -24.43 28.46
N ALA A 105 -3.55 -23.77 27.98
CA ALA A 105 -4.93 -24.27 28.09
C ALA A 105 -5.15 -25.55 27.27
N LEU A 106 -4.60 -25.65 26.06
CA LEU A 106 -4.62 -26.87 25.26
C LEU A 106 -3.87 -28.01 25.94
N GLN A 107 -2.65 -27.74 26.46
CA GLN A 107 -1.88 -28.75 27.19
C GLN A 107 -2.64 -29.28 28.42
N LEU A 108 -3.35 -28.41 29.15
CA LEU A 108 -4.15 -28.80 30.32
C LEU A 108 -5.28 -29.80 29.95
N THR A 109 -5.83 -29.74 28.72
CA THR A 109 -6.83 -30.70 28.25
C THR A 109 -6.28 -32.11 28.04
N HIS A 110 -4.95 -32.23 27.81
CA HIS A 110 -4.27 -33.52 27.59
C HIS A 110 -3.55 -34.01 28.83
N ASP A 111 -3.05 -33.11 29.67
CA ASP A 111 -2.33 -33.45 30.91
C ASP A 111 -2.72 -32.46 32.02
N ALA A 112 -3.56 -32.96 32.94
CA ALA A 112 -4.05 -32.18 34.11
C ALA A 112 -3.05 -32.21 35.29
N ALA A 113 -1.74 -32.18 35.03
CA ALA A 113 -0.73 -32.12 36.06
C ALA A 113 -0.86 -30.80 36.88
N PRO A 114 -0.54 -30.81 38.19
CA PRO A 114 -0.59 -29.62 39.05
C PRO A 114 0.25 -28.45 38.50
N GLU A 115 1.36 -28.74 37.83
CA GLU A 115 2.25 -27.75 37.23
C GLU A 115 1.59 -27.05 36.04
N SER A 116 0.86 -27.81 35.19
CA SER A 116 0.11 -27.25 34.06
C SER A 116 -1.02 -26.34 34.54
N LEU A 117 -1.70 -26.69 35.62
CA LEU A 117 -2.73 -25.88 36.23
C LEU A 117 -2.15 -24.56 36.78
N GLN A 118 -1.05 -24.62 37.51
CA GLN A 118 -0.37 -23.40 38.02
C GLN A 118 0.11 -22.47 36.90
N ARG A 119 0.57 -23.04 35.76
CA ARG A 119 0.95 -22.25 34.59
C ARG A 119 -0.25 -21.49 34.04
N VAL A 120 -1.38 -22.17 33.84
CA VAL A 120 -2.62 -21.55 33.35
C VAL A 120 -3.10 -20.44 34.31
N GLU A 121 -3.18 -20.71 35.62
CA GLU A 121 -3.59 -19.73 36.61
C GLU A 121 -2.71 -18.46 36.59
N ARG A 122 -1.39 -18.62 36.49
CA ARG A 122 -0.47 -17.49 36.42
C ARG A 122 -0.72 -16.65 35.15
N LEU A 123 -0.88 -17.29 33.97
CA LEU A 123 -1.14 -16.60 32.71
C LEU A 123 -2.51 -15.91 32.70
N GLN A 124 -3.52 -16.51 33.36
CA GLN A 124 -4.83 -15.87 33.59
C GLN A 124 -4.71 -14.58 34.38
N HIS A 125 -4.01 -14.60 35.52
CA HIS A 125 -3.79 -13.39 36.31
C HIS A 125 -3.04 -12.30 35.53
N GLU A 126 -2.08 -12.70 34.69
CA GLU A 126 -1.37 -11.73 33.85
C GLU A 126 -2.27 -11.14 32.76
N LEU A 127 -3.14 -11.95 32.14
CA LEU A 127 -4.14 -11.47 31.18
C LEU A 127 -5.17 -10.54 31.84
N GLU A 128 -5.66 -10.89 33.05
CA GLU A 128 -6.57 -10.03 33.80
C GLU A 128 -5.93 -8.67 34.10
N ALA A 129 -4.69 -8.66 34.57
CA ALA A 129 -3.96 -7.43 34.87
C ALA A 129 -3.77 -6.49 33.68
N ARG A 130 -3.78 -7.05 32.45
CA ARG A 130 -3.62 -6.30 31.19
C ARG A 130 -4.92 -6.13 30.40
N GLU A 131 -6.08 -6.43 30.99
CA GLU A 131 -7.38 -6.45 30.31
C GLU A 131 -7.39 -7.32 29.02
N GLY A 132 -6.63 -8.41 29.04
CA GLY A 132 -6.34 -9.25 27.88
C GLY A 132 -7.53 -10.05 27.36
N TRP A 133 -8.57 -10.32 28.17
CA TRP A 133 -9.72 -11.15 27.81
C TRP A 133 -10.51 -10.63 26.61
N ARG A 134 -10.67 -9.31 26.50
CA ARG A 134 -11.33 -8.71 25.34
C ARG A 134 -10.56 -9.00 24.03
N TRP A 135 -9.24 -9.07 24.12
CA TRP A 135 -8.36 -9.33 22.98
C TRP A 135 -8.37 -10.80 22.60
N GLN A 136 -8.44 -11.70 23.59
CA GLN A 136 -8.65 -13.13 23.32
C GLN A 136 -9.96 -13.34 22.54
N GLN A 137 -11.07 -12.77 23.02
CA GLN A 137 -12.35 -12.82 22.33
C GLN A 137 -12.25 -12.24 20.91
N ARG A 138 -11.45 -11.18 20.73
CA ARG A 138 -11.21 -10.59 19.41
C ARG A 138 -10.46 -11.56 18.49
N VAL A 139 -9.38 -12.22 18.96
CA VAL A 139 -8.64 -13.24 18.21
C VAL A 139 -9.60 -14.36 17.78
N GLU A 140 -10.37 -14.92 18.70
CA GLU A 140 -11.34 -15.97 18.43
C GLU A 140 -12.41 -15.54 17.42
N THR A 141 -12.91 -14.30 17.54
CA THR A 141 -13.89 -13.72 16.60
C THR A 141 -13.31 -13.62 15.19
N VAL A 142 -12.07 -13.13 15.05
CA VAL A 142 -11.40 -13.02 13.75
C VAL A 142 -11.14 -14.41 13.14
N ILE A 143 -10.65 -15.36 13.94
CA ILE A 143 -10.41 -16.74 13.52
C ILE A 143 -11.71 -17.38 13.03
N SER A 144 -12.79 -17.23 13.80
CA SER A 144 -14.12 -17.78 13.43
C SER A 144 -14.68 -17.13 12.17
N ARG A 145 -14.60 -15.78 12.05
CA ARG A 145 -15.06 -15.03 10.87
C ARG A 145 -14.35 -15.48 9.60
N LEU A 146 -13.02 -15.65 9.68
CA LEU A 146 -12.20 -16.09 8.56
C LEU A 146 -12.16 -17.61 8.38
N GLN A 147 -12.93 -18.35 9.22
CA GLN A 147 -13.04 -19.82 9.21
C GLN A 147 -11.68 -20.53 9.33
N LEU A 148 -10.76 -19.95 10.10
CA LEU A 148 -9.40 -20.45 10.23
C LEU A 148 -9.30 -21.64 11.21
N PRO A 149 -8.46 -22.66 10.93
CA PRO A 149 -8.19 -23.76 11.85
C PRO A 149 -7.19 -23.32 12.92
N ALA A 150 -7.67 -22.88 14.09
CA ALA A 150 -6.89 -22.20 15.13
C ALA A 150 -5.61 -22.93 15.55
N ASP A 151 -5.68 -24.25 15.76
CA ASP A 151 -4.60 -25.06 16.35
C ASP A 151 -3.68 -25.69 15.28
N THR A 152 -3.94 -25.42 13.99
CA THR A 152 -3.14 -25.99 12.90
C THR A 152 -1.86 -25.18 12.70
N PRO A 153 -0.68 -25.85 12.62
CA PRO A 153 0.56 -25.17 12.27
C PRO A 153 0.50 -24.52 10.89
N LEU A 154 1.09 -23.31 10.75
CA LEU A 154 1.08 -22.58 9.48
C LEU A 154 1.71 -23.39 8.34
N ALA A 155 2.70 -24.25 8.64
CA ALA A 155 3.37 -25.11 7.68
C ALA A 155 2.43 -26.11 6.98
N GLU A 156 1.37 -26.56 7.65
CA GLU A 156 0.43 -27.54 7.14
C GLU A 156 -0.65 -26.92 6.24
N LEU A 157 -0.75 -25.60 6.21
CA LEU A 157 -1.77 -24.89 5.46
C LEU A 157 -1.39 -24.67 4.00
N SER A 158 -2.39 -24.66 3.10
CA SER A 158 -2.23 -24.20 1.73
C SER A 158 -1.89 -22.69 1.66
N GLY A 159 -1.38 -22.25 0.51
CA GLY A 159 -1.05 -20.83 0.31
C GLY A 159 -2.23 -19.87 0.58
N GLY A 160 -3.44 -20.24 0.16
CA GLY A 160 -4.66 -19.50 0.42
C GLY A 160 -4.98 -19.38 1.91
N TRP A 161 -4.92 -20.49 2.65
CA TRP A 161 -5.15 -20.49 4.10
C TRP A 161 -4.10 -19.70 4.88
N ARG A 162 -2.83 -19.77 4.46
CA ARG A 162 -1.76 -18.92 5.02
C ARG A 162 -2.05 -17.45 4.81
N ARG A 163 -2.53 -17.06 3.62
CA ARG A 163 -2.88 -15.67 3.32
C ARG A 163 -4.07 -15.18 4.14
N ARG A 164 -5.11 -16.04 4.32
CA ARG A 164 -6.23 -15.76 5.21
C ARG A 164 -5.75 -15.54 6.66
N THR A 165 -4.80 -16.36 7.14
CA THR A 165 -4.19 -16.21 8.48
C THR A 165 -3.47 -14.85 8.62
N LEU A 166 -2.68 -14.44 7.62
CA LEU A 166 -2.01 -13.14 7.63
C LEU A 166 -3.01 -11.97 7.59
N LEU A 167 -4.12 -12.11 6.88
CA LEU A 167 -5.19 -11.13 6.93
C LEU A 167 -5.82 -11.09 8.33
N GLY A 168 -6.05 -12.22 8.96
CA GLY A 168 -6.51 -12.31 10.35
C GLY A 168 -5.58 -11.57 11.31
N ARG A 169 -4.26 -11.77 11.16
CA ARG A 169 -3.23 -11.04 11.90
C ARG A 169 -3.33 -9.52 11.72
N ALA A 170 -3.60 -9.06 10.49
CA ALA A 170 -3.76 -7.63 10.23
C ALA A 170 -5.07 -7.07 10.82
N LEU A 171 -6.17 -7.84 10.77
CA LEU A 171 -7.49 -7.40 11.21
C LEU A 171 -7.72 -7.50 12.73
N VAL A 172 -6.94 -8.30 13.46
CA VAL A 172 -7.14 -8.54 14.89
C VAL A 172 -6.96 -7.26 15.72
N SER A 173 -6.08 -6.36 15.31
CA SER A 173 -5.87 -5.05 15.96
C SER A 173 -7.01 -4.07 15.74
N ASP A 174 -8.06 -4.44 14.95
CA ASP A 174 -9.17 -3.57 14.55
C ASP A 174 -8.67 -2.26 13.92
N PRO A 175 -7.94 -2.35 12.79
CA PRO A 175 -7.27 -1.21 12.23
C PRO A 175 -8.26 -0.20 11.63
N ASP A 176 -7.91 1.10 11.74
CA ASP A 176 -8.64 2.18 11.08
C ASP A 176 -8.19 2.33 9.62
N VAL A 177 -6.95 1.91 9.32
CA VAL A 177 -6.38 1.90 7.96
C VAL A 177 -5.73 0.55 7.68
N LEU A 178 -6.03 -0.03 6.53
CA LEU A 178 -5.43 -1.26 6.03
C LEU A 178 -4.61 -0.97 4.77
N LEU A 179 -3.34 -1.33 4.79
CA LEU A 179 -2.41 -1.18 3.68
C LEU A 179 -2.11 -2.56 3.07
N LEU A 180 -2.35 -2.71 1.77
CA LEU A 180 -2.16 -3.98 1.07
C LEU A 180 -1.20 -3.79 -0.11
N ASP A 181 -0.15 -4.61 -0.17
CA ASP A 181 0.76 -4.65 -1.31
C ASP A 181 0.58 -5.99 -2.04
N GLU A 182 0.03 -5.92 -3.28
CA GLU A 182 -0.25 -7.07 -4.15
C GLU A 182 -0.97 -8.23 -3.42
N PRO A 183 -2.17 -7.98 -2.83
CA PRO A 183 -2.81 -8.95 -1.94
C PRO A 183 -3.27 -10.23 -2.64
N THR A 184 -3.46 -10.21 -3.96
CA THR A 184 -3.93 -11.33 -4.77
C THR A 184 -2.81 -12.21 -5.34
N ASN A 185 -1.55 -11.80 -5.20
CA ASN A 185 -0.42 -12.57 -5.75
C ASN A 185 -0.35 -13.98 -5.16
N HIS A 186 -0.20 -14.97 -6.04
CA HIS A 186 -0.08 -16.40 -5.72
C HIS A 186 -1.32 -17.01 -5.06
N LEU A 187 -2.49 -16.38 -5.20
CA LEU A 187 -3.76 -16.94 -4.70
C LEU A 187 -4.54 -17.63 -5.81
N ASP A 188 -5.28 -18.66 -5.44
CA ASP A 188 -6.31 -19.26 -6.29
C ASP A 188 -7.57 -18.36 -6.37
N LEU A 189 -8.42 -18.65 -7.35
CA LEU A 189 -9.60 -17.83 -7.64
C LEU A 189 -10.58 -17.76 -6.46
N GLU A 190 -10.75 -18.87 -5.73
CA GLU A 190 -11.65 -18.93 -4.58
C GLU A 190 -11.17 -18.02 -3.45
N THR A 191 -9.87 -18.07 -3.15
CA THR A 191 -9.26 -17.20 -2.14
C THR A 191 -9.31 -15.72 -2.55
N ILE A 192 -9.16 -15.40 -3.85
CA ILE A 192 -9.30 -14.01 -4.35
C ILE A 192 -10.73 -13.52 -4.13
N GLN A 193 -11.75 -14.29 -4.51
CA GLN A 193 -13.15 -13.92 -4.33
C GLN A 193 -13.49 -13.70 -2.86
N TRP A 194 -13.04 -14.61 -1.99
CA TRP A 194 -13.18 -14.46 -0.56
C TRP A 194 -12.50 -13.18 -0.03
N LEU A 195 -11.26 -12.89 -0.48
CA LEU A 195 -10.54 -11.68 -0.08
C LEU A 195 -11.27 -10.41 -0.51
N GLU A 196 -11.81 -10.38 -1.73
CA GLU A 196 -12.61 -9.27 -2.24
C GLU A 196 -13.83 -8.97 -1.34
N GLU A 197 -14.56 -10.02 -0.92
CA GLU A 197 -15.72 -9.88 -0.04
C GLU A 197 -15.32 -9.30 1.32
N GLU A 198 -14.26 -9.82 1.93
CA GLU A 198 -13.74 -9.31 3.20
C GLU A 198 -13.30 -7.83 3.11
N LEU A 199 -12.63 -7.44 2.01
CA LEU A 199 -12.20 -6.06 1.81
C LEU A 199 -13.36 -5.11 1.48
N LEU A 200 -14.43 -5.58 0.87
CA LEU A 200 -15.66 -4.80 0.66
C LEU A 200 -16.39 -4.51 1.97
N GLU A 201 -16.35 -5.43 2.93
CA GLU A 201 -16.95 -5.25 4.26
C GLU A 201 -16.11 -4.39 5.20
N PHE A 202 -14.83 -4.19 4.88
CA PHE A 202 -13.94 -3.37 5.69
C PHE A 202 -14.42 -1.90 5.72
N ARG A 203 -14.60 -1.36 6.93
CA ARG A 203 -15.17 0.00 7.13
C ARG A 203 -14.13 1.10 7.28
N GLY A 204 -12.86 0.75 7.50
CA GLY A 204 -11.75 1.68 7.60
C GLY A 204 -11.32 2.22 6.23
N GLY A 205 -10.26 3.02 6.22
CA GLY A 205 -9.59 3.44 5.00
C GLY A 205 -8.73 2.30 4.42
N LEU A 206 -8.86 2.03 3.14
CA LEU A 206 -8.07 1.01 2.45
C LEU A 206 -7.17 1.67 1.41
N LEU A 207 -5.87 1.42 1.51
CA LEU A 207 -4.91 1.76 0.46
C LEU A 207 -4.24 0.48 -0.03
N PHE A 208 -4.40 0.17 -1.31
CA PHE A 208 -3.90 -1.08 -1.86
C PHE A 208 -3.18 -0.88 -3.19
N ILE A 209 -2.20 -1.74 -3.43
CA ILE A 209 -1.48 -1.86 -4.70
C ILE A 209 -1.93 -3.16 -5.34
N THR A 210 -2.30 -3.13 -6.61
CA THR A 210 -2.59 -4.36 -7.36
C THR A 210 -2.39 -4.19 -8.85
N HIS A 211 -2.03 -5.29 -9.50
CA HIS A 211 -2.05 -5.44 -10.96
C HIS A 211 -3.29 -6.20 -11.44
N ASP A 212 -4.10 -6.72 -10.53
CA ASP A 212 -5.36 -7.38 -10.83
C ASP A 212 -6.45 -6.35 -11.16
N ARG A 213 -6.86 -6.34 -12.43
CA ARG A 213 -7.87 -5.39 -12.92
C ARG A 213 -9.27 -5.70 -12.38
N ALA A 214 -9.58 -6.97 -12.10
CA ALA A 214 -10.88 -7.35 -11.57
C ALA A 214 -11.04 -6.84 -10.14
N LEU A 215 -10.04 -7.11 -9.28
CA LEU A 215 -10.00 -6.57 -7.92
C LEU A 215 -10.09 -5.03 -7.92
N LEU A 216 -9.31 -4.37 -8.79
CA LEU A 216 -9.30 -2.92 -8.89
C LEU A 216 -10.68 -2.35 -9.27
N GLN A 217 -11.33 -2.92 -10.29
CA GLN A 217 -12.65 -2.48 -10.73
C GLN A 217 -13.74 -2.68 -9.67
N ARG A 218 -13.64 -3.76 -8.89
CA ARG A 218 -14.65 -4.10 -7.88
C ARG A 218 -14.47 -3.30 -6.58
N LEU A 219 -13.23 -3.01 -6.21
CA LEU A 219 -12.91 -2.48 -4.88
C LEU A 219 -12.64 -0.97 -4.87
N ALA A 220 -11.94 -0.43 -5.90
CA ALA A 220 -11.47 0.94 -5.87
C ALA A 220 -12.61 1.97 -6.00
N THR A 221 -12.63 2.92 -5.06
CA THR A 221 -13.49 4.12 -5.13
C THR A 221 -12.73 5.33 -5.66
N ARG A 222 -11.39 5.28 -5.61
CA ARG A 222 -10.49 6.31 -6.12
C ARG A 222 -9.15 5.68 -6.51
N LEU A 223 -8.53 6.20 -7.57
CA LEU A 223 -7.19 5.81 -7.96
C LEU A 223 -6.18 6.89 -7.61
N LEU A 224 -5.00 6.46 -7.20
CA LEU A 224 -3.85 7.29 -6.94
C LEU A 224 -2.71 6.82 -7.84
N GLU A 225 -2.32 7.63 -8.81
CA GLU A 225 -1.26 7.29 -9.76
C GLU A 225 0.07 7.87 -9.31
N LEU A 226 1.05 7.02 -9.13
CA LEU A 226 2.44 7.41 -8.90
C LEU A 226 3.21 7.32 -10.22
N ASP A 227 3.52 8.47 -10.80
CA ASP A 227 4.34 8.57 -11.99
C ASP A 227 5.45 9.60 -11.79
N ARG A 228 6.70 9.18 -12.00
CA ARG A 228 7.91 10.04 -11.90
C ARG A 228 7.98 10.86 -10.60
N GLY A 229 7.70 10.22 -9.48
CA GLY A 229 7.72 10.84 -8.16
C GLY A 229 6.50 11.70 -7.80
N MET A 230 5.60 11.94 -8.75
CA MET A 230 4.39 12.73 -8.54
C MET A 230 3.19 11.83 -8.27
N LEU A 231 2.36 12.22 -7.29
CA LEU A 231 1.08 11.56 -7.03
C LEU A 231 -0.06 12.36 -7.68
N THR A 232 -0.83 11.69 -8.53
CA THR A 232 -2.03 12.27 -9.14
C THR A 232 -3.25 11.50 -8.66
N SER A 233 -4.23 12.21 -8.08
CA SER A 233 -5.48 11.62 -7.62
C SER A 233 -6.54 11.65 -8.71
N TRP A 234 -7.15 10.49 -8.97
CA TRP A 234 -8.19 10.29 -9.96
C TRP A 234 -9.48 9.85 -9.26
N PRO A 235 -10.42 10.77 -9.03
CA PRO A 235 -11.70 10.41 -8.42
C PRO A 235 -12.54 9.60 -9.41
N GLY A 236 -13.22 8.58 -8.86
CA GLY A 236 -14.04 7.63 -9.62
C GLY A 236 -13.40 6.26 -9.73
N ASP A 237 -14.07 5.38 -10.46
CA ASP A 237 -13.65 4.02 -10.70
C ASP A 237 -12.55 3.90 -11.78
N TYR A 238 -12.13 2.67 -12.04
CA TYR A 238 -11.10 2.39 -13.05
C TYR A 238 -11.53 2.79 -14.47
N ALA A 239 -12.81 2.68 -14.80
CA ALA A 239 -13.30 3.05 -16.13
C ALA A 239 -13.16 4.56 -16.37
N ALA A 240 -13.57 5.37 -15.38
CA ALA A 240 -13.40 6.82 -15.41
C ALA A 240 -11.92 7.25 -15.47
N PHE A 241 -11.04 6.52 -14.78
CA PHE A 241 -9.59 6.74 -14.88
C PHE A 241 -9.07 6.51 -16.30
N VAL A 242 -9.41 5.35 -16.90
CA VAL A 242 -8.94 4.99 -18.26
C VAL A 242 -9.40 6.03 -19.28
N GLU A 243 -10.65 6.46 -19.21
CA GLU A 243 -11.19 7.50 -20.10
C GLU A 243 -10.42 8.82 -19.98
N LYS A 244 -10.30 9.33 -18.76
CA LYS A 244 -9.58 10.59 -18.48
C LYS A 244 -8.11 10.50 -18.86
N LYS A 245 -7.44 9.40 -18.53
CA LYS A 245 -6.02 9.20 -18.85
C LYS A 245 -5.80 9.13 -20.37
N THR A 246 -6.66 8.43 -21.11
CA THR A 246 -6.59 8.36 -22.56
C THR A 246 -6.76 9.74 -23.18
N ALA A 247 -7.75 10.51 -22.74
CA ALA A 247 -7.98 11.88 -23.22
C ALA A 247 -6.76 12.79 -22.97
N LEU A 248 -6.15 12.70 -21.76
CA LEU A 248 -4.94 13.48 -21.44
C LEU A 248 -3.74 13.08 -22.32
N LEU A 249 -3.52 11.79 -22.52
CA LEU A 249 -2.44 11.30 -23.37
C LEU A 249 -2.62 11.75 -24.84
N GLU A 250 -3.85 11.79 -25.34
CA GLU A 250 -4.14 12.33 -26.67
C GLU A 250 -3.84 13.84 -26.78
N ILE A 251 -4.19 14.61 -25.73
CA ILE A 251 -3.90 16.05 -25.69
C ILE A 251 -2.38 16.25 -25.66
N GLU A 252 -1.68 15.50 -24.83
CA GLU A 252 -0.21 15.56 -24.71
C GLU A 252 0.46 15.18 -26.03
N ALA A 253 0.00 14.10 -26.68
CA ALA A 253 0.51 13.69 -27.98
C ALA A 253 0.32 14.77 -29.05
N ARG A 254 -0.85 15.44 -29.09
CA ARG A 254 -1.10 16.56 -30.01
C ARG A 254 -0.19 17.75 -29.71
N HIS A 255 0.00 18.09 -28.45
CA HIS A 255 0.92 19.15 -28.00
C HIS A 255 2.36 18.83 -28.42
N ASN A 256 2.80 17.60 -28.17
CA ASN A 256 4.14 17.14 -28.52
C ASN A 256 4.36 17.17 -30.03
N ALA A 257 3.41 16.69 -30.82
CA ALA A 257 3.50 16.73 -32.27
C ALA A 257 3.58 18.18 -32.82
N LYS A 258 2.80 19.12 -32.23
CA LYS A 258 2.87 20.54 -32.62
C LYS A 258 4.20 21.16 -32.23
N PHE A 259 4.72 20.83 -31.05
CA PHE A 259 6.02 21.30 -30.59
C PHE A 259 7.15 20.76 -31.47
N ASP A 260 7.17 19.48 -31.79
CA ASP A 260 8.18 18.84 -32.61
C ASP A 260 8.18 19.43 -34.04
N LYS A 261 6.98 19.73 -34.57
CA LYS A 261 6.84 20.41 -35.87
C LYS A 261 7.45 21.81 -35.83
N ASN A 262 7.20 22.59 -34.74
CA ASN A 262 7.77 23.92 -34.56
C ASN A 262 9.29 23.85 -34.41
N LEU A 263 9.81 22.91 -33.62
CA LEU A 263 11.25 22.72 -33.43
C LEU A 263 11.92 22.36 -34.77
N ALA A 264 11.35 21.43 -35.55
CA ALA A 264 11.86 21.06 -36.85
C ALA A 264 11.89 22.27 -37.85
N GLN A 265 10.85 23.11 -37.83
CA GLN A 265 10.82 24.34 -38.68
C GLN A 265 11.92 25.31 -38.27
N GLU A 266 12.14 25.56 -36.98
CA GLU A 266 13.20 26.44 -36.50
C GLU A 266 14.60 25.87 -36.79
N GLU A 267 14.77 24.52 -36.74
CA GLU A 267 16.02 23.87 -37.11
C GLU A 267 16.34 24.00 -38.61
N VAL A 268 15.33 23.83 -39.47
CA VAL A 268 15.50 24.05 -40.94
C VAL A 268 15.88 25.50 -41.21
N TRP A 269 15.23 26.45 -40.53
CA TRP A 269 15.54 27.86 -40.72
C TRP A 269 16.99 28.21 -40.33
N ILE A 270 17.54 27.67 -39.28
CA ILE A 270 18.94 27.88 -38.90
C ILE A 270 19.90 27.27 -39.92
N ARG A 271 19.59 26.04 -40.46
CA ARG A 271 20.44 25.38 -41.46
C ARG A 271 20.48 26.09 -42.80
N GLN A 272 19.41 26.81 -43.17
CA GLN A 272 19.35 27.59 -44.45
C GLN A 272 20.20 28.83 -44.44
N GLY A 273 20.88 29.18 -43.35
CA GLY A 273 21.82 30.27 -43.25
C GLY A 273 21.21 31.65 -43.03
N ILE A 274 21.80 32.40 -42.13
CA ILE A 274 21.35 33.73 -41.71
C ILE A 274 21.82 34.75 -42.76
N ARG A 275 21.08 34.96 -43.83
CA ARG A 275 21.28 36.10 -44.74
C ARG A 275 20.41 37.25 -44.27
N ALA A 276 21.01 38.22 -43.52
CA ALA A 276 20.55 39.57 -43.15
C ALA A 276 20.05 39.78 -41.68
N ARG A 277 20.69 40.81 -41.04
CA ARG A 277 20.42 41.49 -39.76
C ARG A 277 20.73 40.72 -38.48
N ARG A 278 21.93 40.92 -37.97
CA ARG A 278 22.51 40.32 -36.75
C ARG A 278 21.62 40.38 -35.48
N THR A 279 21.04 41.53 -35.17
CA THR A 279 20.35 41.75 -33.89
C THR A 279 18.98 41.09 -33.78
N ARG A 280 18.25 40.91 -34.89
CA ARG A 280 16.93 40.22 -34.85
C ARG A 280 17.03 38.70 -34.81
N ASN A 281 18.21 38.16 -35.14
CA ASN A 281 18.45 36.74 -35.20
C ASN A 281 18.91 36.14 -33.85
N GLU A 282 19.55 36.92 -32.96
CA GLU A 282 20.01 36.42 -31.64
C GLU A 282 18.83 35.99 -30.74
N GLY A 283 17.73 36.72 -30.75
CA GLY A 283 16.53 36.35 -29.99
C GLY A 283 15.94 35.02 -30.44
N ARG A 284 15.90 34.79 -31.77
CA ARG A 284 15.36 33.52 -32.34
C ARG A 284 16.29 32.34 -32.11
N VAL A 285 17.62 32.57 -32.13
CA VAL A 285 18.61 31.53 -31.73
C VAL A 285 18.46 31.15 -30.26
N ARG A 286 18.29 32.14 -29.36
CA ARG A 286 18.02 31.85 -27.93
C ARG A 286 16.72 31.07 -27.75
N ALA A 287 15.65 31.43 -28.49
CA ALA A 287 14.39 30.68 -28.44
C ALA A 287 14.56 29.23 -28.92
N LEU A 288 15.33 28.97 -29.99
CA LEU A 288 15.61 27.61 -30.41
C LEU A 288 16.44 26.81 -29.39
N LEU A 289 17.42 27.41 -28.74
CA LEU A 289 18.18 26.76 -27.68
C LEU A 289 17.29 26.40 -26.50
N ALA A 290 16.35 27.25 -26.13
CA ALA A 290 15.34 26.95 -25.11
C ALA A 290 14.42 25.78 -25.52
N LEU A 291 13.93 25.79 -26.78
CA LEU A 291 13.13 24.68 -27.33
C LEU A 291 13.92 23.34 -27.35
N ARG A 292 15.20 23.37 -27.66
CA ARG A 292 16.06 22.17 -27.62
C ARG A 292 16.24 21.64 -26.20
N GLU A 293 16.41 22.53 -25.25
CA GLU A 293 16.54 22.13 -23.84
C GLU A 293 15.23 21.54 -23.33
N GLU A 294 14.09 22.14 -23.65
CA GLU A 294 12.78 21.59 -23.33
C GLU A 294 12.55 20.21 -23.98
N HIS A 295 12.96 20.03 -25.24
CA HIS A 295 12.89 18.74 -25.92
C HIS A 295 13.81 17.69 -25.28
N ARG A 296 15.00 18.10 -24.78
CA ARG A 296 15.93 17.21 -24.06
C ARG A 296 15.35 16.77 -22.73
N GLN A 297 14.76 17.69 -21.97
CA GLN A 297 14.11 17.39 -20.70
C GLN A 297 12.95 16.40 -20.87
N ARG A 298 12.18 16.49 -21.97
CA ARG A 298 11.15 15.50 -22.31
C ARG A 298 11.71 14.09 -22.57
N ARG A 299 12.88 13.97 -23.19
CA ARG A 299 13.50 12.66 -23.47
C ARG A 299 14.11 12.01 -22.24
N GLN A 300 14.44 12.79 -21.22
CA GLN A 300 14.98 12.29 -19.96
C GLN A 300 13.86 11.95 -18.95
N GLN A 301 12.67 12.40 -19.19
CA GLN A 301 11.46 12.06 -18.45
C GLN A 301 10.73 10.87 -19.12
#